data_a5747250a958436b80ead83ecadf3c4f
#
_entry.id   a5747250a958436b80ead83ecadf3c4f
#
_cell.length_a   1.000
_cell.length_b   1.000
_cell.length_c   1.000
_cell.angle_alpha   90.00
_cell.angle_beta   90.00
_cell.angle_gamma   90.00
#
_symmetry.space_group_name_H-M   'P 1'
#
loop_
_entity.id
_entity.type
_entity.pdbx_description
1 polymer ?
#
loop_
_entity_poly.entity_id
_entity_poly.type
_entity_poly.pdbx_seq_one_letter_code
_entity_poly.pdbx_strand_id
1 'polypeptide(L)' 'MGQVRILQKNTLYIIGVSPSIAKEDTLKKYEYFGQYGRILSVTINKESAFMSEDQGVCFSAYITYSSDKEAAIAILAVD' A
#
# COMPACT_ATOMS: atom_id res chain seq x y z
N MET A 1 -3.56 3.81 8.59
CA MET A 1 -2.56 2.98 7.90
C MET A 1 -1.20 3.26 8.49
N GLY A 2 -0.30 2.29 8.54
CA GLY A 2 1.01 2.45 9.15
C GLY A 2 1.98 3.26 8.31
N GLN A 3 3.14 2.70 8.03
CA GLN A 3 4.17 3.40 7.26
C GLN A 3 4.08 3.06 5.79
N VAL A 4 4.38 4.05 4.95
CA VAL A 4 4.47 3.88 3.49
C VAL A 4 5.85 4.31 3.05
N ARG A 5 6.51 3.49 2.25
CA ARG A 5 7.85 3.77 1.76
C ARG A 5 7.96 3.42 0.28
N ILE A 6 8.89 4.05 -0.42
CA ILE A 6 9.21 3.67 -1.79
C ILE A 6 10.27 2.57 -1.74
N LEU A 7 9.91 1.39 -2.25
CA LEU A 7 10.82 0.25 -2.30
C LEU A 7 11.67 0.29 -3.57
N GLN A 8 11.02 0.60 -4.69
CA GLN A 8 11.66 0.85 -5.98
C GLN A 8 11.03 2.11 -6.54
N LYS A 9 11.52 2.60 -7.66
CA LYS A 9 11.07 3.88 -8.21
C LYS A 9 9.55 3.99 -8.34
N ASN A 10 8.89 2.90 -8.73
CA ASN A 10 7.44 2.90 -8.96
C ASN A 10 6.68 1.97 -8.03
N THR A 11 7.30 1.45 -6.98
CA THR A 11 6.66 0.50 -6.06
C THR A 11 6.66 1.05 -4.64
N LEU A 12 5.47 1.12 -4.04
CA LEU A 12 5.31 1.47 -2.64
C LEU A 12 5.28 0.21 -1.79
N TYR A 13 5.91 0.29 -0.63
CA TYR A 13 5.82 -0.74 0.39
C TYR A 13 5.04 -0.15 1.57
N ILE A 14 3.94 -0.80 1.92
CA ILE A 14 3.03 -0.31 2.96
C ILE A 14 3.05 -1.29 4.13
N ILE A 15 3.31 -0.77 5.31
CA ILE A 15 3.32 -1.53 6.56
C ILE A 15 2.12 -1.10 7.38
N GLY A 16 1.49 -2.05 8.06
CA GLY A 16 0.37 -1.74 8.94
C GLY A 16 -0.97 -1.68 8.23
N VAL A 17 -1.14 -2.51 7.20
CA VAL A 17 -2.42 -2.60 6.49
C VAL A 17 -3.37 -3.47 7.30
N SER A 18 -4.53 -2.92 7.64
CA SER A 18 -5.56 -3.66 8.36
C SER A 18 -6.06 -4.84 7.52
N PRO A 19 -6.30 -6.02 8.12
CA PRO A 19 -6.81 -7.16 7.37
C PRO A 19 -8.11 -6.87 6.61
N SER A 20 -8.92 -5.96 7.11
CA SER A 20 -10.19 -5.61 6.47
C SER A 20 -10.01 -4.93 5.12
N ILE A 21 -8.89 -4.26 4.91
CA ILE A 21 -8.58 -3.58 3.64
C ILE A 21 -7.38 -4.21 2.92
N ALA A 22 -6.81 -5.27 3.47
CA ALA A 22 -5.65 -5.95 2.86
C ALA A 22 -6.12 -6.87 1.74
N LYS A 23 -6.69 -6.27 0.71
CA LYS A 23 -7.21 -6.96 -0.47
C LYS A 23 -6.81 -6.16 -1.69
N GLU A 24 -6.46 -6.89 -2.75
CA GLU A 24 -6.04 -6.30 -4.00
C GLU A 24 -7.06 -5.30 -4.53
N ASP A 25 -8.30 -5.74 -4.64
CA ASP A 25 -9.37 -4.91 -5.19
C ASP A 25 -9.62 -3.66 -4.35
N THR A 26 -9.53 -3.80 -3.03
CA THR A 26 -9.76 -2.68 -2.12
C THR A 26 -8.69 -1.62 -2.26
N LEU A 27 -7.42 -2.03 -2.28
CA LEU A 27 -6.32 -1.07 -2.36
C LEU A 27 -6.24 -0.39 -3.72
N LYS A 28 -6.77 -1.02 -4.77
CA LYS A 28 -6.83 -0.41 -6.11
C LYS A 28 -7.91 0.64 -6.25
N LYS A 29 -8.85 0.71 -5.32
CA LYS A 29 -9.96 1.65 -5.42
C LYS A 29 -9.46 3.08 -5.37
N TYR A 30 -10.17 3.97 -6.04
CA TYR A 30 -9.86 5.40 -6.06
C TYR A 30 -9.78 5.98 -4.65
N GLU A 31 -10.61 5.52 -3.73
CA GLU A 31 -10.62 5.97 -2.34
C GLU A 31 -9.31 5.70 -1.61
N TYR A 32 -8.55 4.72 -2.07
CA TYR A 32 -7.28 4.35 -1.44
C TYR A 32 -6.12 4.81 -2.32
N PHE A 33 -5.53 3.90 -3.09
CA PHE A 33 -4.32 4.20 -3.85
C PHE A 33 -4.55 4.44 -5.34
N GLY A 34 -5.73 4.12 -5.84
CA GLY A 34 -6.03 4.29 -7.26
C GLY A 34 -6.09 5.73 -7.72
N GLN A 35 -6.32 6.66 -6.78
CA GLN A 35 -6.43 8.07 -7.11
C GLN A 35 -5.10 8.73 -7.51
N TYR A 36 -3.98 8.08 -7.22
CA TYR A 36 -2.66 8.69 -7.45
C TYR A 36 -2.05 8.29 -8.77
N GLY A 37 -2.62 7.30 -9.44
CA GLY A 37 -2.12 6.86 -10.73
C GLY A 37 -2.59 5.47 -11.07
N ARG A 38 -2.10 4.97 -12.20
CA ARG A 38 -2.47 3.66 -12.69
C ARG A 38 -1.69 2.58 -11.95
N ILE A 39 -2.40 1.70 -11.27
CA ILE A 39 -1.80 0.60 -10.53
C ILE A 39 -1.64 -0.60 -11.46
N LEU A 40 -0.41 -1.09 -11.58
CA LEU A 40 -0.10 -2.27 -12.37
C LEU A 40 -0.30 -3.55 -11.57
N SER A 41 0.05 -3.54 -10.28
CA SER A 41 -0.10 -4.71 -9.44
C SER A 41 -0.20 -4.32 -7.97
N VAL A 42 -0.87 -5.18 -7.21
CA VAL A 42 -0.94 -5.10 -5.75
C VAL A 42 -0.63 -6.48 -5.21
N THR A 43 0.32 -6.57 -4.29
CA THR A 43 0.67 -7.83 -3.63
C THR A 43 0.48 -7.68 -2.14
N ILE A 44 -0.28 -8.58 -1.54
CA ILE A 44 -0.50 -8.58 -0.09
C ILE A 44 0.38 -9.66 0.53
N ASN A 45 1.20 -9.26 1.50
CA ASN A 45 2.07 -10.18 2.21
C ASN A 45 1.49 -10.48 3.58
N LYS A 46 0.81 -11.60 3.70
CA LYS A 46 0.18 -12.05 4.94
C LYS A 46 1.15 -12.84 5.82
N GLU A 47 2.23 -13.35 5.24
CA GLU A 47 3.24 -14.09 6.00
C GLU A 47 4.07 -13.18 6.88
N SER A 48 4.12 -11.89 6.56
CA SER A 48 4.80 -10.88 7.35
C SER A 48 3.85 -10.17 8.30
N ALA A 49 2.79 -10.84 8.73
CA ALA A 49 1.84 -10.26 9.66
C ALA A 49 2.53 -9.87 10.96
N PHE A 50 2.13 -8.74 11.51
CA PHE A 50 2.67 -8.26 12.78
C PHE A 50 1.55 -7.61 13.59
N MET A 51 1.82 -7.46 14.90
CA MET A 51 0.84 -6.88 15.82
C MET A 51 1.04 -5.39 15.96
N SER A 52 -0.06 -4.67 15.95
CA SER A 52 -0.11 -3.26 16.29
C SER A 52 -0.90 -3.13 17.59
N GLU A 53 -0.44 -2.26 18.50
CA GLU A 53 -1.14 -2.04 19.76
C GLU A 53 -2.56 -1.54 19.53
N ASP A 54 -2.75 -0.70 18.52
CA ASP A 54 -4.04 -0.07 18.26
C ASP A 54 -4.94 -0.89 17.34
N GLN A 55 -4.37 -1.69 16.45
CA GLN A 55 -5.11 -2.33 15.37
C GLN A 55 -5.09 -3.85 15.41
N GLY A 56 -4.33 -4.46 16.31
CA GLY A 56 -4.14 -5.90 16.34
C GLY A 56 -3.23 -6.37 15.23
N VAL A 57 -3.63 -7.43 14.51
CA VAL A 57 -2.82 -8.01 13.43
C VAL A 57 -2.88 -7.13 12.20
N CYS A 58 -1.72 -6.83 11.63
CA CYS A 58 -1.60 -6.04 10.40
C CYS A 58 -0.77 -6.80 9.38
N PHE A 59 -0.99 -6.51 8.11
CA PHE A 59 -0.24 -7.10 7.00
C PHE A 59 0.59 -6.03 6.30
N SER A 60 1.43 -6.43 5.37
CA SER A 60 2.14 -5.52 4.49
C SER A 60 1.65 -5.70 3.07
N ALA A 61 1.89 -4.68 2.24
CA ALA A 61 1.47 -4.71 0.85
C ALA A 61 2.48 -3.99 -0.03
N TYR A 62 2.53 -4.39 -1.29
CA TYR A 62 3.32 -3.73 -2.32
C TYR A 62 2.38 -3.23 -3.39
N ILE A 63 2.50 -1.97 -3.78
CA ILE A 63 1.70 -1.38 -4.84
C ILE A 63 2.63 -0.84 -5.92
N THR A 64 2.51 -1.35 -7.13
CA THR A 64 3.32 -0.93 -8.26
C THR A 64 2.49 -0.07 -9.19
N TYR A 65 2.95 1.16 -9.42
CA TYR A 65 2.32 2.08 -10.35
C TYR A 65 2.95 1.99 -11.74
N SER A 66 2.31 2.59 -12.72
CA SER A 66 2.81 2.58 -14.10
C SER A 66 4.04 3.47 -14.27
N SER A 67 4.27 4.42 -13.35
CA SER A 67 5.43 5.30 -13.42
C SER A 67 5.92 5.67 -12.03
N ASP A 68 7.18 6.09 -11.95
CA ASP A 68 7.76 6.56 -10.70
C ASP A 68 7.15 7.87 -10.22
N LYS A 69 6.66 8.71 -11.14
CA LYS A 69 5.98 9.94 -10.78
C LYS A 69 4.69 9.67 -10.02
N GLU A 70 3.93 8.67 -10.45
CA GLU A 70 2.70 8.30 -9.77
C GLU A 70 2.97 7.77 -8.37
N ALA A 71 4.00 6.94 -8.21
CA ALA A 71 4.39 6.45 -6.91
C ALA A 71 4.85 7.60 -5.99
N ALA A 72 5.58 8.56 -6.54
CA ALA A 72 6.01 9.72 -5.78
C ALA A 72 4.84 10.57 -5.30
N ILE A 73 3.83 10.76 -6.16
CA ILE A 73 2.62 11.48 -5.78
C ILE A 73 1.91 10.74 -4.64
N ALA A 74 1.81 9.41 -4.75
CA ALA A 74 1.15 8.61 -3.74
C ALA A 74 1.83 8.72 -2.39
N ILE A 75 3.15 8.60 -2.34
CA ILE A 75 3.86 8.66 -1.06
C ILE A 75 3.77 10.04 -0.42
N LEU A 76 3.79 11.11 -1.21
CA LEU A 76 3.62 12.46 -0.69
C LEU A 76 2.22 12.68 -0.12
N ALA A 77 1.23 12.03 -0.70
CA ALA A 77 -0.16 12.21 -0.27
C ALA A 77 -0.48 11.41 1.00
N VAL A 78 0.12 10.23 1.19
CA VAL A 78 -0.25 9.32 2.29
C VAL A 78 0.78 9.29 3.42
N ASP A 79 1.92 9.86 3.21
CA ASP A 79 2.98 9.90 4.23
C ASP A 79 2.82 11.17 5.13
#